data_283b3878fa1d814064e700383fdb3f8f
#
_entry.id   283b3878fa1d814064e700383fdb3f8f
#
_cell.length_a   1.000
_cell.length_b   1.000
_cell.length_c   1.000
_cell.angle_alpha   90.00
_cell.angle_beta   90.00
_cell.angle_gamma   90.00
#
_symmetry.space_group_name_H-M   'P 1'
#
loop_
_entity.id
_entity.type
_entity.pdbx_description
1 polymer ?
#
loop_
_entity_poly.entity_id
_entity_poly.type
_entity_poly.pdbx_seq_one_letter_code
_entity_poly.pdbx_strand_id
1 'polypeptide(L)'
;MAIAASCGSLNALTLGLPTRAAVPDAKGALPKQMFIGRGAVSAKTKQRFATDIESIGMLAILRPATTGLAESRRFPEILVLGLHVPSGAAVPVEVIDHIAAQRQGGIVFVCVRDGGPLPDAETGEPIASDAEQCAFAVRRNVPVKPGHTPITKVHAGAWRPAAGSRLTVYGTTMEELWDSLCAQTIADDIDGTDIDARIAARERATFLESEYAKAKAAHARARTTEQRNAAYGKM
;
A
#
# COMPACT_ATOMS: atom_id res chain seq x y z
N MET A 1 -18.19 -9.48 24.03
CA MET A 1 -17.83 -8.72 22.81
C MET A 1 -17.38 -9.73 21.76
N ALA A 2 -17.82 -9.56 20.50
CA ALA A 2 -17.30 -10.41 19.42
C ALA A 2 -15.82 -10.06 19.18
N ILE A 3 -15.00 -11.10 18.97
CA ILE A 3 -13.59 -10.93 18.62
C ILE A 3 -13.52 -10.29 17.22
N ALA A 4 -12.68 -9.28 17.05
CA ALA A 4 -12.47 -8.63 15.75
C ALA A 4 -11.61 -9.49 14.85
N ALA A 5 -11.90 -9.50 13.54
CA ALA A 5 -11.09 -10.15 12.54
C ALA A 5 -9.67 -9.58 12.54
N SER A 6 -8.68 -10.44 12.38
CA SER A 6 -7.27 -10.06 12.43
C SER A 6 -6.48 -10.60 11.22
N CYS A 7 -5.33 -9.98 10.98
CA CYS A 7 -4.28 -10.46 10.10
C CYS A 7 -2.98 -10.38 10.91
N GLY A 8 -2.43 -11.53 11.30
CA GLY A 8 -1.43 -11.57 12.33
C GLY A 8 -1.93 -10.95 13.63
N SER A 9 -1.14 -10.12 14.27
CA SER A 9 -1.52 -9.36 15.49
C SER A 9 -2.40 -8.14 15.20
N LEU A 10 -2.57 -7.75 13.94
CA LEU A 10 -3.28 -6.54 13.54
C LEU A 10 -4.77 -6.80 13.31
N ASN A 11 -5.60 -5.95 13.91
CA ASN A 11 -7.05 -5.88 13.70
C ASN A 11 -7.50 -4.42 13.68
N ALA A 12 -8.78 -4.16 13.45
CA ALA A 12 -9.28 -2.78 13.40
C ALA A 12 -8.93 -1.96 14.66
N LEU A 13 -8.98 -2.56 15.85
CA LEU A 13 -8.73 -1.86 17.11
C LEU A 13 -7.24 -1.57 17.32
N THR A 14 -6.39 -2.57 17.06
CA THR A 14 -4.92 -2.39 17.15
C THR A 14 -4.42 -1.40 16.10
N LEU A 15 -5.12 -1.27 14.97
CA LEU A 15 -4.86 -0.23 13.96
C LEU A 15 -5.39 1.16 14.34
N GLY A 16 -6.13 1.31 15.46
CA GLY A 16 -6.67 2.60 15.88
C GLY A 16 -7.99 2.99 15.19
N LEU A 17 -8.62 2.06 14.48
CA LEU A 17 -9.88 2.32 13.77
C LEU A 17 -11.08 2.23 14.72
N PRO A 18 -12.21 2.91 14.40
CA PRO A 18 -13.40 2.87 15.25
C PRO A 18 -13.92 1.44 15.45
N THR A 19 -14.28 1.09 16.69
CA THR A 19 -14.83 -0.23 17.04
C THR A 19 -16.04 -0.62 16.19
N ARG A 20 -16.87 0.36 15.81
CA ARG A 20 -18.05 0.15 14.95
C ARG A 20 -17.70 -0.22 13.50
N ALA A 21 -16.47 0.06 13.07
CA ALA A 21 -15.99 -0.30 11.76
C ALA A 21 -15.39 -1.72 11.71
N ALA A 22 -15.04 -2.29 12.88
CA ALA A 22 -14.42 -3.60 12.98
C ALA A 22 -15.34 -4.71 12.45
N VAL A 23 -14.78 -5.61 11.66
CA VAL A 23 -15.48 -6.81 11.20
C VAL A 23 -15.31 -7.92 12.25
N PRO A 24 -16.39 -8.62 12.64
CA PRO A 24 -16.28 -9.78 13.52
C PRO A 24 -15.45 -10.91 12.87
N ASP A 25 -14.66 -11.61 13.67
CA ASP A 25 -13.76 -12.68 13.23
C ASP A 25 -14.49 -13.74 12.38
N ALA A 26 -15.67 -14.19 12.82
CA ALA A 26 -16.50 -15.17 12.10
C ALA A 26 -16.90 -14.73 10.66
N LYS A 27 -16.74 -13.44 10.32
CA LYS A 27 -17.06 -12.85 8.99
C LYS A 27 -15.82 -12.26 8.31
N GLY A 28 -14.67 -12.33 8.96
CA GLY A 28 -13.45 -11.68 8.49
C GLY A 28 -12.74 -12.44 7.39
N ALA A 29 -12.72 -13.77 7.42
CA ALA A 29 -11.99 -14.58 6.46
C ALA A 29 -12.57 -14.45 5.04
N LEU A 30 -11.72 -14.12 4.06
CA LEU A 30 -12.08 -14.00 2.65
C LEU A 30 -11.38 -15.09 1.83
N PRO A 31 -12.12 -16.05 1.23
CA PRO A 31 -11.52 -17.06 0.38
C PRO A 31 -10.85 -16.42 -0.85
N LYS A 32 -9.63 -16.85 -1.19
CA LYS A 32 -8.91 -16.38 -2.39
C LYS A 32 -9.74 -16.57 -3.67
N GLN A 33 -10.56 -17.62 -3.72
CA GLN A 33 -11.47 -17.92 -4.85
C GLN A 33 -12.47 -16.78 -5.13
N MET A 34 -12.82 -15.97 -4.13
CA MET A 34 -13.68 -14.81 -4.32
C MET A 34 -13.09 -13.81 -5.32
N PHE A 35 -11.76 -13.71 -5.39
CA PHE A 35 -11.04 -12.77 -6.24
C PHE A 35 -10.59 -13.36 -7.58
N ILE A 36 -10.35 -14.67 -7.63
CA ILE A 36 -9.87 -15.36 -8.85
C ILE A 36 -10.95 -16.17 -9.58
N GLY A 37 -12.12 -16.34 -8.95
CA GLY A 37 -13.23 -17.10 -9.52
C GLY A 37 -14.16 -16.30 -10.45
N ARG A 38 -14.00 -14.98 -10.54
CA ARG A 38 -14.83 -14.10 -11.36
C ARG A 38 -14.07 -13.61 -12.58
N GLY A 39 -14.57 -13.94 -13.77
CA GLY A 39 -14.00 -13.50 -15.04
C GLY A 39 -12.75 -14.27 -15.48
N ALA A 40 -12.15 -13.81 -16.59
CA ALA A 40 -10.95 -14.40 -17.15
C ALA A 40 -9.70 -13.92 -16.40
N VAL A 41 -9.30 -14.63 -15.36
CA VAL A 41 -8.07 -14.35 -14.60
C VAL A 41 -6.91 -15.14 -15.22
N SER A 42 -5.78 -14.47 -15.49
CA SER A 42 -4.60 -15.09 -16.08
C SER A 42 -4.03 -16.19 -15.17
N ALA A 43 -3.38 -17.20 -15.78
CA ALA A 43 -2.69 -18.23 -15.03
C ALA A 43 -1.60 -17.63 -14.09
N LYS A 44 -0.89 -16.59 -14.55
CA LYS A 44 0.08 -15.85 -13.75
C LYS A 44 -0.55 -15.24 -12.50
N THR A 45 -1.69 -14.56 -12.63
CA THR A 45 -2.40 -13.97 -11.49
C THR A 45 -2.85 -15.03 -10.50
N LYS A 46 -3.40 -16.16 -10.98
CA LYS A 46 -3.80 -17.29 -10.10
C LYS A 46 -2.60 -17.85 -9.33
N GLN A 47 -1.47 -17.99 -10.00
CA GLN A 47 -0.22 -18.43 -9.36
C GLN A 47 0.23 -17.45 -8.28
N ARG A 48 0.19 -16.11 -8.54
CA ARG A 48 0.50 -15.08 -7.55
C ARG A 48 -0.38 -15.17 -6.30
N PHE A 49 -1.69 -15.40 -6.45
CA PHE A 49 -2.57 -15.64 -5.31
C PHE A 49 -2.19 -16.89 -4.50
N ALA A 50 -1.65 -17.91 -5.16
CA ALA A 50 -1.20 -19.13 -4.48
C ALA A 50 0.12 -18.94 -3.74
N THR A 51 1.09 -18.26 -4.37
CA THR A 51 2.47 -18.14 -3.86
C THR A 51 2.70 -16.93 -2.94
N ASP A 52 2.06 -15.79 -3.24
CA ASP A 52 2.37 -14.51 -2.62
C ASP A 52 1.41 -14.17 -1.46
N ILE A 53 0.32 -14.92 -1.30
CA ILE A 53 -0.69 -14.70 -0.27
C ILE A 53 -0.91 -15.99 0.52
N GLU A 54 -0.86 -15.92 1.83
CA GLU A 54 -1.25 -17.01 2.72
C GLU A 54 -2.74 -16.93 3.06
N SER A 55 -3.20 -15.77 3.51
CA SER A 55 -4.61 -15.53 3.83
C SER A 55 -5.04 -14.10 3.48
N ILE A 56 -6.36 -13.91 3.33
CA ILE A 56 -7.00 -12.61 3.11
C ILE A 56 -8.10 -12.45 4.15
N GLY A 57 -8.14 -11.30 4.81
CA GLY A 57 -9.16 -10.98 5.80
C GLY A 57 -9.74 -9.58 5.63
N MET A 58 -11.02 -9.42 5.94
CA MET A 58 -11.67 -8.12 6.08
C MET A 58 -11.50 -7.65 7.52
N LEU A 59 -10.70 -6.63 7.75
CA LEU A 59 -10.44 -6.10 9.11
C LEU A 59 -11.46 -5.05 9.52
N ALA A 60 -11.78 -4.12 8.60
CA ALA A 60 -12.74 -3.05 8.87
C ALA A 60 -13.48 -2.60 7.62
N ILE A 61 -14.65 -1.99 7.83
CA ILE A 61 -15.46 -1.29 6.83
C ILE A 61 -15.72 0.12 7.34
N LEU A 62 -15.05 1.10 6.75
CA LEU A 62 -15.22 2.51 7.08
C LEU A 62 -16.35 3.08 6.23
N ARG A 63 -17.38 3.57 6.88
CA ARG A 63 -18.58 4.21 6.28
C ARG A 63 -18.93 5.48 7.05
N PRO A 64 -19.72 6.38 6.51
CA PRO A 64 -20.23 7.53 7.26
C PRO A 64 -20.78 7.15 8.63
N ALA A 65 -21.61 6.11 8.69
CA ALA A 65 -22.20 5.63 9.93
C ALA A 65 -21.19 5.08 10.96
N THR A 66 -20.01 4.59 10.52
CA THR A 66 -18.99 4.02 11.42
C THR A 66 -17.88 5.03 11.76
N THR A 67 -17.67 6.04 10.94
CA THR A 67 -16.62 7.06 11.12
C THR A 67 -17.16 8.37 11.67
N GLY A 68 -18.45 8.68 11.44
CA GLY A 68 -19.06 9.97 11.76
C GLY A 68 -18.76 11.07 10.73
N LEU A 69 -18.18 10.71 9.59
CA LEU A 69 -17.83 11.65 8.52
C LEU A 69 -18.99 11.84 7.54
N ALA A 70 -18.99 12.94 6.81
CA ALA A 70 -19.96 13.20 5.76
C ALA A 70 -19.77 12.23 4.58
N GLU A 71 -20.88 11.92 3.90
CA GLU A 71 -20.91 11.03 2.74
C GLU A 71 -20.10 11.58 1.56
N SER A 72 -19.54 10.68 0.74
CA SER A 72 -19.00 10.98 -0.56
C SER A 72 -19.56 10.02 -1.60
N ARG A 73 -19.98 10.56 -2.77
CA ARG A 73 -20.43 9.71 -3.88
C ARG A 73 -19.31 8.85 -4.45
N ARG A 74 -18.07 9.35 -4.38
CA ARG A 74 -16.89 8.68 -4.91
C ARG A 74 -16.41 7.56 -3.99
N PHE A 75 -16.53 7.78 -2.68
CA PHE A 75 -16.10 6.83 -1.64
C PHE A 75 -17.24 6.60 -0.62
N PRO A 76 -18.30 5.86 -1.00
CA PRO A 76 -19.40 5.54 -0.08
C PRO A 76 -18.94 4.64 1.07
N GLU A 77 -17.89 3.87 0.84
CA GLU A 77 -17.21 3.05 1.84
C GLU A 77 -15.73 2.90 1.49
N ILE A 78 -14.90 2.68 2.51
CA ILE A 78 -13.49 2.31 2.38
C ILE A 78 -13.30 1.00 3.13
N LEU A 79 -12.73 -0.01 2.45
CA LEU A 79 -12.43 -1.30 3.06
C LEU A 79 -11.00 -1.32 3.60
N VAL A 80 -10.79 -2.05 4.69
CA VAL A 80 -9.46 -2.36 5.21
C VAL A 80 -9.28 -3.87 5.14
N LEU A 81 -8.41 -4.34 4.25
CA LEU A 81 -8.13 -5.74 4.00
C LEU A 81 -6.75 -6.13 4.56
N GLY A 82 -6.70 -7.16 5.37
CA GLY A 82 -5.47 -7.82 5.77
C GLY A 82 -5.03 -8.83 4.71
N LEU A 83 -3.76 -8.78 4.33
CA LEU A 83 -3.09 -9.76 3.48
C LEU A 83 -1.93 -10.36 4.26
N HIS A 84 -2.06 -11.63 4.69
CA HIS A 84 -0.92 -12.35 5.26
C HIS A 84 -0.08 -12.90 4.11
N VAL A 85 1.20 -12.55 4.10
CA VAL A 85 2.14 -12.92 3.04
C VAL A 85 3.29 -13.74 3.62
N PRO A 86 3.99 -14.56 2.83
CA PRO A 86 5.11 -15.36 3.31
C PRO A 86 6.20 -14.51 3.96
N SER A 87 6.93 -15.09 4.92
CA SER A 87 8.07 -14.46 5.59
C SER A 87 9.08 -13.93 4.57
N GLY A 88 9.56 -12.71 4.80
CA GLY A 88 10.51 -12.04 3.90
C GLY A 88 9.95 -11.58 2.55
N ALA A 89 8.68 -11.87 2.24
CA ALA A 89 8.08 -11.50 0.96
C ALA A 89 7.95 -9.97 0.81
N ALA A 90 8.01 -9.50 -0.42
CA ALA A 90 7.67 -8.12 -0.77
C ALA A 90 6.14 -7.92 -0.76
N VAL A 91 5.70 -6.66 -0.73
CA VAL A 91 4.27 -6.32 -0.89
C VAL A 91 3.77 -6.85 -2.24
N PRO A 92 2.65 -7.63 -2.26
CA PRO A 92 2.17 -8.32 -3.46
C PRO A 92 1.39 -7.38 -4.40
N VAL A 93 2.08 -6.45 -5.03
CA VAL A 93 1.49 -5.35 -5.83
C VAL A 93 0.54 -5.84 -6.91
N GLU A 94 0.86 -6.93 -7.64
CA GLU A 94 0.00 -7.47 -8.71
C GLU A 94 -1.31 -8.04 -8.15
N VAL A 95 -1.28 -8.66 -6.96
CA VAL A 95 -2.47 -9.18 -6.28
C VAL A 95 -3.34 -8.04 -5.77
N ILE A 96 -2.73 -7.03 -5.16
CA ILE A 96 -3.40 -5.82 -4.67
C ILE A 96 -4.11 -5.10 -5.82
N ASP A 97 -3.42 -4.89 -6.95
CA ASP A 97 -4.02 -4.27 -8.13
C ASP A 97 -5.23 -5.05 -8.62
N HIS A 98 -5.10 -6.38 -8.71
CA HIS A 98 -6.19 -7.25 -9.14
C HIS A 98 -7.40 -7.21 -8.20
N ILE A 99 -7.20 -7.26 -6.88
CA ILE A 99 -8.29 -7.17 -5.90
C ILE A 99 -8.98 -5.82 -6.00
N ALA A 100 -8.19 -4.73 -5.99
CA ALA A 100 -8.73 -3.38 -5.99
C ALA A 100 -9.42 -3.00 -7.30
N ALA A 101 -9.02 -3.59 -8.44
CA ALA A 101 -9.66 -3.37 -9.74
C ALA A 101 -11.09 -3.92 -9.81
N GLN A 102 -11.48 -4.85 -8.92
CA GLN A 102 -12.80 -5.48 -8.93
C GLN A 102 -13.88 -4.66 -8.21
N ARG A 103 -13.50 -3.55 -7.56
CA ARG A 103 -14.42 -2.72 -6.79
C ARG A 103 -14.26 -1.24 -7.11
N GLN A 104 -15.40 -0.56 -7.06
CA GLN A 104 -15.41 0.90 -6.94
C GLN A 104 -15.29 1.27 -5.46
N GLY A 105 -14.52 2.30 -5.15
CA GLY A 105 -14.26 2.74 -3.79
C GLY A 105 -12.81 2.50 -3.33
N GLY A 106 -12.50 2.95 -2.12
CA GLY A 106 -11.16 2.83 -1.54
C GLY A 106 -10.92 1.47 -0.89
N ILE A 107 -9.72 0.93 -1.03
CA ILE A 107 -9.26 -0.22 -0.26
C ILE A 107 -7.87 0.10 0.29
N VAL A 108 -7.72 0.03 1.61
CA VAL A 108 -6.42 0.02 2.27
C VAL A 108 -6.06 -1.44 2.54
N PHE A 109 -4.91 -1.85 2.05
CA PHE A 109 -4.35 -3.17 2.31
C PHE A 109 -3.35 -3.08 3.46
N VAL A 110 -3.50 -3.96 4.43
CA VAL A 110 -2.60 -4.17 5.55
C VAL A 110 -1.86 -5.47 5.28
N CYS A 111 -0.70 -5.37 4.64
CA CYS A 111 0.14 -6.54 4.39
C CYS A 111 0.88 -6.89 5.67
N VAL A 112 0.84 -8.15 6.09
CA VAL A 112 1.49 -8.66 7.30
C VAL A 112 2.38 -9.84 6.93
N ARG A 113 3.57 -9.91 7.51
CA ARG A 113 4.50 -11.05 7.36
C ARG A 113 5.24 -11.33 8.66
N ASP A 114 5.64 -12.58 8.84
CA ASP A 114 6.46 -13.01 9.97
C ASP A 114 7.94 -12.87 9.62
N GLY A 115 8.57 -11.81 10.14
CA GLY A 115 9.99 -11.54 9.91
C GLY A 115 10.34 -11.06 8.49
N GLY A 116 11.60 -10.72 8.32
CA GLY A 116 12.17 -10.21 7.09
C GLY A 116 13.06 -9.00 7.32
N PRO A 117 13.70 -8.46 6.26
CA PRO A 117 14.52 -7.29 6.38
C PRO A 117 13.67 -6.04 6.66
N LEU A 118 14.11 -5.23 7.63
CA LEU A 118 13.61 -3.89 7.91
C LEU A 118 14.71 -2.87 7.68
N PRO A 119 14.39 -1.64 7.25
CA PRO A 119 15.38 -0.59 7.20
C PRO A 119 15.83 -0.23 8.63
N ASP A 120 17.12 -0.17 8.85
CA ASP A 120 17.70 0.38 10.08
C ASP A 120 17.31 1.86 10.23
N ALA A 121 16.99 2.28 11.44
CA ALA A 121 16.50 3.63 11.68
C ALA A 121 17.54 4.74 11.45
N GLU A 122 18.85 4.42 11.59
CA GLU A 122 19.94 5.39 11.48
C GLU A 122 20.59 5.35 10.09
N THR A 123 20.80 4.14 9.55
CA THR A 123 21.56 3.95 8.31
C THR A 123 20.68 3.74 7.09
N GLY A 124 19.41 3.33 7.28
CA GLY A 124 18.51 2.90 6.20
C GLY A 124 18.88 1.55 5.59
N GLU A 125 19.96 0.91 6.03
CA GLU A 125 20.42 -0.39 5.56
C GLU A 125 19.46 -1.51 6.04
N PRO A 126 19.23 -2.57 5.25
CA PRO A 126 18.35 -3.65 5.64
C PRO A 126 18.99 -4.50 6.75
N ILE A 127 18.33 -4.59 7.90
CA ILE A 127 18.66 -5.50 9.01
C ILE A 127 17.62 -6.61 9.11
N ALA A 128 18.07 -7.83 9.40
CA ALA A 128 17.18 -8.97 9.63
C ALA A 128 16.36 -8.77 10.91
N SER A 129 15.08 -9.12 10.87
CA SER A 129 14.18 -9.04 12.01
C SER A 129 13.21 -10.23 11.97
N ASP A 130 13.05 -10.90 13.10
CA ASP A 130 12.07 -11.99 13.27
C ASP A 130 10.72 -11.48 13.78
N ALA A 131 10.62 -10.17 14.08
CA ALA A 131 9.38 -9.57 14.52
C ALA A 131 8.35 -9.51 13.39
N GLU A 132 7.08 -9.65 13.75
CA GLU A 132 5.97 -9.44 12.82
C GLU A 132 6.02 -8.02 12.26
N GLN A 133 5.83 -7.91 10.95
CA GLN A 133 5.97 -6.68 10.19
C GLN A 133 4.69 -6.37 9.42
N CYS A 134 4.46 -5.09 9.19
CA CYS A 134 3.36 -4.65 8.38
C CYS A 134 3.81 -3.59 7.37
N ALA A 135 3.13 -3.58 6.22
CA ALA A 135 3.20 -2.51 5.23
C ALA A 135 1.78 -2.17 4.77
N PHE A 136 1.48 -0.89 4.67
CA PHE A 136 0.22 -0.45 4.07
C PHE A 136 0.36 -0.31 2.56
N ALA A 137 -0.73 -0.57 1.84
CA ALA A 137 -0.77 -0.34 0.40
C ALA A 137 -2.16 0.14 -0.03
N VAL A 138 -2.20 0.98 -1.06
CA VAL A 138 -3.43 1.49 -1.67
C VAL A 138 -3.31 1.47 -3.18
N ARG A 139 -4.44 1.34 -3.88
CA ARG A 139 -4.53 1.54 -5.32
C ARG A 139 -5.17 2.90 -5.61
N ARG A 140 -4.46 3.76 -6.33
CA ARG A 140 -4.92 5.11 -6.62
C ARG A 140 -4.80 5.44 -8.11
N ASN A 141 -5.70 6.29 -8.60
CA ASN A 141 -5.60 6.81 -9.94
C ASN A 141 -4.41 7.77 -10.05
N VAL A 142 -3.64 7.63 -11.13
CA VAL A 142 -2.60 8.59 -11.48
C VAL A 142 -3.26 9.73 -12.26
N PRO A 143 -3.07 10.99 -11.87
CA PRO A 143 -3.57 12.12 -12.63
C PRO A 143 -3.02 12.10 -14.05
N VAL A 144 -3.91 12.18 -15.04
CA VAL A 144 -3.58 12.23 -16.46
C VAL A 144 -4.14 13.49 -17.10
N LYS A 145 -3.54 13.92 -18.21
CA LYS A 145 -4.05 15.07 -18.98
C LYS A 145 -5.48 14.77 -19.48
N PRO A 146 -6.33 15.80 -19.63
CA PRO A 146 -7.67 15.63 -20.21
C PRO A 146 -7.60 14.86 -21.55
N GLY A 147 -8.51 13.90 -21.74
CA GLY A 147 -8.56 13.05 -22.93
C GLY A 147 -7.71 11.79 -22.90
N HIS A 148 -6.90 11.59 -21.87
CA HIS A 148 -6.15 10.33 -21.66
C HIS A 148 -6.94 9.36 -20.76
N THR A 149 -6.75 8.05 -21.01
CA THR A 149 -7.33 7.00 -20.16
C THR A 149 -6.69 7.06 -18.77
N PRO A 150 -7.49 7.11 -17.68
CA PRO A 150 -6.95 7.07 -16.34
C PRO A 150 -6.10 5.81 -16.12
N ILE A 151 -4.92 5.99 -15.57
CA ILE A 151 -4.02 4.90 -15.17
C ILE A 151 -4.15 4.76 -13.65
N THR A 152 -4.22 3.54 -13.17
CA THR A 152 -4.19 3.26 -11.75
C THR A 152 -2.87 2.63 -11.37
N LYS A 153 -2.39 2.95 -10.17
CA LYS A 153 -1.14 2.41 -9.64
C LYS A 153 -1.32 1.99 -8.19
N VAL A 154 -0.67 0.91 -7.81
CA VAL A 154 -0.53 0.51 -6.42
C VAL A 154 0.66 1.22 -5.81
N HIS A 155 0.42 1.90 -4.70
CA HIS A 155 1.45 2.52 -3.88
C HIS A 155 1.54 1.74 -2.58
N ALA A 156 2.75 1.36 -2.19
CA ALA A 156 3.03 0.67 -0.96
C ALA A 156 3.99 1.48 -0.10
N GLY A 157 3.72 1.51 1.20
CA GLY A 157 4.65 2.01 2.22
C GLY A 157 5.79 1.02 2.48
N ALA A 158 6.76 1.47 3.25
CA ALA A 158 7.84 0.59 3.71
C ALA A 158 7.33 -0.44 4.73
N TRP A 159 7.99 -1.60 4.80
CA TRP A 159 7.82 -2.54 5.88
C TRP A 159 8.28 -1.90 7.19
N ARG A 160 7.50 -2.10 8.25
CA ARG A 160 7.76 -1.60 9.61
C ARG A 160 7.30 -2.63 10.64
N PRO A 161 7.71 -2.56 11.91
CA PRO A 161 7.16 -3.42 12.94
C PRO A 161 5.64 -3.31 12.99
N ALA A 162 4.93 -4.43 13.08
CA ALA A 162 3.48 -4.46 13.21
C ALA A 162 3.03 -3.78 14.51
N ALA A 163 3.78 -4.01 15.59
CA ALA A 163 3.56 -3.34 16.86
C ALA A 163 3.69 -1.81 16.70
N GLY A 164 2.63 -1.09 17.06
CA GLY A 164 2.60 0.36 16.93
C GLY A 164 2.13 0.90 15.57
N SER A 165 1.99 0.06 14.54
CA SER A 165 1.40 0.48 13.27
C SER A 165 -0.06 0.92 13.45
N ARG A 166 -0.41 2.10 12.94
CA ARG A 166 -1.73 2.73 13.12
C ARG A 166 -2.23 3.35 11.83
N LEU A 167 -3.55 3.46 11.75
CA LEU A 167 -4.29 4.25 10.77
C LEU A 167 -5.19 5.23 11.53
N THR A 168 -5.21 6.47 11.10
CA THR A 168 -6.00 7.53 11.74
C THR A 168 -7.18 7.89 10.83
N VAL A 169 -8.38 7.93 11.42
CA VAL A 169 -9.55 8.50 10.75
C VAL A 169 -9.42 10.02 10.83
N TYR A 170 -9.14 10.66 9.70
CA TYR A 170 -8.91 12.09 9.60
C TYR A 170 -9.67 12.67 8.41
N GLY A 171 -10.19 13.90 8.59
CA GLY A 171 -11.02 14.59 7.61
C GLY A 171 -12.44 14.83 8.11
N THR A 172 -13.24 15.48 7.29
CA THR A 172 -14.67 15.78 7.53
C THR A 172 -15.59 14.98 6.62
N THR A 173 -15.07 14.49 5.50
CA THR A 173 -15.79 13.69 4.50
C THR A 173 -15.08 12.35 4.25
N MET A 174 -15.80 11.38 3.68
CA MET A 174 -15.21 10.10 3.27
C MET A 174 -14.15 10.25 2.16
N GLU A 175 -14.20 11.32 1.37
CA GLU A 175 -13.19 11.60 0.35
C GLU A 175 -11.88 12.11 0.98
N GLU A 176 -11.97 13.05 1.93
CA GLU A 176 -10.81 13.52 2.71
C GLU A 176 -10.20 12.38 3.52
N LEU A 177 -11.03 11.50 4.10
CA LEU A 177 -10.53 10.30 4.77
C LEU A 177 -9.72 9.42 3.80
N TRP A 178 -10.23 9.20 2.57
CA TRP A 178 -9.50 8.41 1.58
C TRP A 178 -8.15 9.04 1.22
N ASP A 179 -8.13 10.36 1.01
CA ASP A 179 -6.89 11.08 0.71
C ASP A 179 -5.90 11.02 1.87
N SER A 180 -6.39 11.16 3.11
CA SER A 180 -5.59 10.98 4.32
C SER A 180 -5.01 9.56 4.43
N LEU A 181 -5.83 8.51 4.24
CA LEU A 181 -5.35 7.12 4.28
C LEU A 181 -4.31 6.83 3.19
N CYS A 182 -4.44 7.45 2.02
CA CYS A 182 -3.41 7.40 0.99
C CYS A 182 -2.12 8.09 1.45
N ALA A 183 -2.20 9.27 2.08
CA ALA A 183 -1.05 9.99 2.60
C ALA A 183 -0.35 9.20 3.71
N GLN A 184 -1.11 8.61 4.65
CA GLN A 184 -0.59 7.74 5.70
C GLN A 184 0.15 6.52 5.13
N THR A 185 -0.37 5.95 4.05
CA THR A 185 0.24 4.80 3.37
C THR A 185 1.54 5.16 2.64
N ILE A 186 1.56 6.31 1.95
CA ILE A 186 2.61 6.65 0.98
C ILE A 186 3.70 7.53 1.61
N ALA A 187 3.31 8.42 2.52
CA ALA A 187 4.15 9.48 3.05
C ALA A 187 4.28 9.49 4.59
N ASP A 188 3.64 8.55 5.28
CA ASP A 188 3.53 8.52 6.75
C ASP A 188 2.97 9.84 7.34
N ASP A 189 2.03 10.47 6.62
CA ASP A 189 1.43 11.74 6.97
C ASP A 189 -0.10 11.61 7.02
N ILE A 190 -0.75 12.24 7.99
CA ILE A 190 -2.21 12.23 8.11
C ILE A 190 -2.90 13.24 7.20
N ASP A 191 -2.17 14.26 6.73
CA ASP A 191 -2.72 15.25 5.83
C ASP A 191 -2.75 14.73 4.38
N GLY A 192 -3.95 14.52 3.86
CA GLY A 192 -4.22 14.10 2.48
C GLY A 192 -4.28 15.24 1.47
N THR A 193 -4.07 16.49 1.90
CA THR A 193 -4.13 17.65 0.99
C THR A 193 -3.11 17.50 -0.14
N ASP A 194 -3.57 17.72 -1.36
CA ASP A 194 -2.75 17.65 -2.59
C ASP A 194 -1.97 16.34 -2.75
N ILE A 195 -2.50 15.23 -2.22
CA ILE A 195 -1.79 13.93 -2.22
C ILE A 195 -1.33 13.51 -3.62
N ASP A 196 -2.10 13.79 -4.67
CA ASP A 196 -1.72 13.44 -6.04
C ASP A 196 -0.49 14.22 -6.51
N ALA A 197 -0.37 15.50 -6.17
CA ALA A 197 0.81 16.31 -6.46
C ALA A 197 2.03 15.82 -5.67
N ARG A 198 1.83 15.44 -4.41
CA ARG A 198 2.88 14.88 -3.54
C ARG A 198 3.38 13.53 -4.05
N ILE A 199 2.50 12.66 -4.52
CA ILE A 199 2.86 11.39 -5.18
C ILE A 199 3.70 11.66 -6.42
N ALA A 200 3.24 12.56 -7.31
CA ALA A 200 3.95 12.90 -8.53
C ALA A 200 5.35 13.49 -8.24
N ALA A 201 5.48 14.35 -7.24
CA ALA A 201 6.76 14.90 -6.81
C ALA A 201 7.71 13.81 -6.29
N ARG A 202 7.21 12.88 -5.46
CA ARG A 202 7.99 11.74 -4.94
C ARG A 202 8.46 10.81 -6.05
N GLU A 203 7.59 10.46 -6.99
CA GLU A 203 7.95 9.63 -8.15
C GLU A 203 9.02 10.30 -9.01
N ARG A 204 8.89 11.63 -9.20
CA ARG A 204 9.89 12.40 -9.92
C ARG A 204 11.24 12.40 -9.20
N ALA A 205 11.26 12.58 -7.88
CA ALA A 205 12.47 12.52 -7.07
C ALA A 205 13.14 11.14 -7.19
N THR A 206 12.38 10.06 -6.97
CA THR A 206 12.89 8.67 -7.10
C THR A 206 13.45 8.39 -8.50
N PHE A 207 12.77 8.88 -9.54
CA PHE A 207 13.27 8.74 -10.93
C PHE A 207 14.61 9.47 -11.10
N LEU A 208 14.71 10.73 -10.65
CA LEU A 208 15.94 11.52 -10.75
C LEU A 208 17.08 10.92 -9.95
N GLU A 209 16.83 10.41 -8.74
CA GLU A 209 17.82 9.70 -7.92
C GLU A 209 18.34 8.44 -8.63
N SER A 210 17.44 7.67 -9.26
CA SER A 210 17.82 6.49 -10.05
C SER A 210 18.70 6.88 -11.26
N GLU A 211 18.35 7.92 -12.00
CA GLU A 211 19.12 8.41 -13.14
C GLU A 211 20.48 8.95 -12.68
N TYR A 212 20.51 9.69 -11.58
CA TYR A 212 21.76 10.17 -10.99
C TYR A 212 22.69 9.00 -10.57
N ALA A 213 22.11 7.98 -9.89
CA ALA A 213 22.87 6.79 -9.49
C ALA A 213 23.45 6.04 -10.71
N LYS A 214 22.68 5.90 -11.80
CA LYS A 214 23.14 5.31 -13.06
C LYS A 214 24.28 6.14 -13.68
N ALA A 215 24.12 7.46 -13.74
CA ALA A 215 25.15 8.35 -14.29
C ALA A 215 26.43 8.31 -13.46
N LYS A 216 26.33 8.32 -12.14
CA LYS A 216 27.43 8.19 -11.20
C LYS A 216 28.19 6.86 -11.39
N ALA A 217 27.46 5.75 -11.52
CA ALA A 217 28.04 4.44 -11.77
C ALA A 217 28.72 4.38 -13.16
N ALA A 218 28.14 5.01 -14.18
CA ALA A 218 28.74 5.10 -15.51
C ALA A 218 30.03 5.95 -15.49
N HIS A 219 30.02 7.07 -14.77
CA HIS A 219 31.20 7.91 -14.55
C HIS A 219 32.35 7.14 -13.89
N ALA A 220 32.03 6.39 -12.81
CA ALA A 220 33.02 5.58 -12.10
C ALA A 220 33.64 4.46 -12.97
N ARG A 221 32.87 3.91 -13.93
CA ARG A 221 33.33 2.85 -14.85
C ARG A 221 34.00 3.38 -16.11
N ALA A 222 33.94 4.69 -16.35
CA ALA A 222 34.46 5.31 -17.55
C ALA A 222 35.99 5.14 -17.68
N ARG A 223 36.45 4.62 -18.81
CA ARG A 223 37.90 4.37 -19.11
C ARG A 223 38.51 5.51 -19.91
N THR A 224 37.70 6.32 -20.60
CA THR A 224 38.17 7.47 -21.37
C THR A 224 37.63 8.78 -20.82
N THR A 225 38.35 9.89 -21.12
CA THR A 225 37.90 11.23 -20.71
C THR A 225 36.55 11.61 -21.33
N GLU A 226 36.31 11.21 -22.58
CA GLU A 226 35.04 11.45 -23.29
C GLU A 226 33.86 10.74 -22.61
N GLN A 227 34.04 9.45 -22.26
CA GLN A 227 33.03 8.67 -21.53
C GLN A 227 32.74 9.31 -20.17
N ARG A 228 33.77 9.79 -19.48
CA ARG A 228 33.66 10.44 -18.18
C ARG A 228 32.87 11.75 -18.28
N ASN A 229 33.22 12.59 -19.26
CA ASN A 229 32.51 13.85 -19.50
C ASN A 229 31.04 13.63 -19.92
N ALA A 230 30.76 12.63 -20.76
CA ALA A 230 29.41 12.27 -21.16
C ALA A 230 28.56 11.76 -19.99
N ALA A 231 29.13 11.02 -19.03
CA ALA A 231 28.45 10.58 -17.82
C ALA A 231 28.24 11.75 -16.85
N TYR A 232 29.23 12.63 -16.72
CA TYR A 232 29.11 13.84 -15.87
C TYR A 232 28.02 14.79 -16.35
N GLY A 233 27.88 15.00 -17.66
CA GLY A 233 26.82 15.83 -18.22
C GLY A 233 25.40 15.29 -18.03
N LYS A 234 25.23 14.06 -17.52
CA LYS A 234 23.94 13.43 -17.14
C LYS A 234 23.67 13.47 -15.64
N MET A 235 24.63 13.88 -14.83
CA MET A 235 24.48 14.08 -13.38
C MET A 235 23.81 15.40 -13.07
#